data_645aebee8da1bd9fd22815add1297f43
#
_entry.id   645aebee8da1bd9fd22815add1297f43
#
_cell.length_a   1.000
_cell.length_b   1.000
_cell.length_c   1.000
_cell.angle_alpha   90.00
_cell.angle_beta   90.00
_cell.angle_gamma   90.00
#
_symmetry.space_group_name_H-M   'P 1'
#
loop_
_entity.id
_entity.type
_entity.pdbx_description
1 polymer ?
#
loop_
_entity_poly.entity_id
_entity_poly.type
_entity_poly.pdbx_seq_one_letter_code
_entity_poly.pdbx_strand_id
1 'polypeptide(L)'
;MKINRMKAMISTRYGGPEIFELQEVDKPIPAKNQVLVKIKSSSITTAETMMRSGYPIIGRLFLGMIKPKNPILGTGFSGIIEAVGQNVRKFNPGENVFGESLSSFGTYAEYICIEEDGIIAKLPDNISYEEAAVVGDGPITSLNFLRNIGNIKAHDSILIIGASGSLGTAAVQLAKYFGAKVTGVCSDKNTELVRSLGADKVIDYKKEDFSTDGNTYNIIYDTIGLSSFLTCKDSLTKNGVYMSPVLGLGLLCHMLYTSIFGTKKAKFAATGMLPYKVISQYLREIASLMELGKMRSIISKRFSLSEIPDAHRHIDKGHKRGNVVVTFS
;
A
#
# COMPACT_ATOMS: atom_id res chain seq x y z
N MET A 1 35.32 12.72 -15.97
CA MET A 1 34.55 11.83 -15.09
C MET A 1 33.56 11.07 -15.95
N LYS A 2 33.57 9.72 -15.96
CA LYS A 2 32.46 8.98 -16.58
C LYS A 2 31.20 9.32 -15.80
N ILE A 3 30.24 10.01 -16.41
CA ILE A 3 28.93 10.26 -15.83
C ILE A 3 28.30 8.88 -15.63
N ASN A 4 28.11 8.50 -14.38
CA ASN A 4 27.48 7.21 -14.05
C ASN A 4 25.99 7.37 -14.27
N ARG A 5 25.44 6.76 -15.34
CA ARG A 5 24.03 6.89 -15.75
C ARG A 5 23.22 5.73 -15.19
N MET A 6 21.91 5.96 -15.02
CA MET A 6 20.92 4.95 -14.68
C MET A 6 19.68 5.12 -15.52
N LYS A 7 18.93 4.04 -15.71
CA LYS A 7 17.60 4.09 -16.34
C LYS A 7 16.55 4.47 -15.31
N ALA A 8 15.62 5.35 -15.71
CA ALA A 8 14.48 5.75 -14.91
C ALA A 8 13.25 6.00 -15.79
N MET A 9 12.08 5.76 -15.23
CA MET A 9 10.80 6.09 -15.86
C MET A 9 10.38 7.50 -15.45
N ILE A 10 10.35 8.40 -16.40
CA ILE A 10 10.15 9.84 -16.19
C ILE A 10 8.71 10.23 -16.54
N SER A 11 8.14 11.11 -15.73
CA SER A 11 6.84 11.75 -15.95
C SER A 11 6.94 13.22 -15.62
N THR A 12 6.94 14.08 -16.65
CA THR A 12 7.11 15.55 -16.51
C THR A 12 5.79 16.31 -16.44
N ARG A 13 4.65 15.63 -16.62
CA ARG A 13 3.30 16.21 -16.60
C ARG A 13 2.31 15.23 -15.97
N TYR A 14 1.12 15.70 -15.65
CA TYR A 14 0.00 14.84 -15.26
C TYR A 14 -0.71 14.29 -16.51
N GLY A 15 -1.21 13.07 -16.44
CA GLY A 15 -1.94 12.45 -17.56
C GLY A 15 -2.18 10.96 -17.43
N GLY A 16 -2.50 10.33 -18.55
CA GLY A 16 -2.62 8.89 -18.66
C GLY A 16 -1.26 8.18 -18.64
N PRO A 17 -1.23 6.83 -18.72
CA PRO A 17 0.03 6.07 -18.70
C PRO A 17 1.01 6.38 -19.84
N GLU A 18 0.55 6.98 -20.90
CA GLU A 18 1.34 7.40 -22.06
C GLU A 18 2.32 8.54 -21.80
N ILE A 19 2.22 9.19 -20.64
CA ILE A 19 3.14 10.28 -20.26
C ILE A 19 4.50 9.76 -19.78
N PHE A 20 4.61 8.48 -19.50
CA PHE A 20 5.86 7.89 -19.03
C PHE A 20 6.86 7.68 -20.16
N GLU A 21 8.09 8.10 -19.93
CA GLU A 21 9.21 7.96 -20.84
C GLU A 21 10.40 7.31 -20.14
N LEU A 22 10.91 6.22 -20.69
CA LEU A 22 12.14 5.60 -20.20
C LEU A 22 13.33 6.44 -20.65
N GLN A 23 14.10 6.97 -19.71
CA GLN A 23 15.25 7.83 -19.99
C GLN A 23 16.48 7.39 -19.20
N GLU A 24 17.65 7.73 -19.70
CA GLU A 24 18.89 7.69 -18.94
C GLU A 24 19.10 9.03 -18.21
N VAL A 25 19.27 8.95 -16.89
CA VAL A 25 19.50 10.09 -16.01
C VAL A 25 20.78 9.88 -15.20
N ASP A 26 21.26 10.91 -14.54
CA ASP A 26 22.41 10.79 -13.67
C ASP A 26 22.08 9.90 -12.46
N LYS A 27 22.94 8.91 -12.20
CA LYS A 27 22.85 8.08 -11.00
C LYS A 27 23.10 8.95 -9.76
N PRO A 28 22.20 8.92 -8.76
CA PRO A 28 22.35 9.77 -7.58
C PRO A 28 23.56 9.35 -6.74
N ILE A 29 24.13 10.33 -6.05
CA ILE A 29 25.23 10.13 -5.07
C ILE A 29 24.62 10.31 -3.68
N PRO A 30 24.83 9.36 -2.75
CA PRO A 30 24.25 9.48 -1.41
C PRO A 30 24.86 10.66 -0.65
N ALA A 31 24.00 11.47 -0.04
CA ALA A 31 24.40 12.50 0.90
C ALA A 31 24.97 11.87 2.18
N LYS A 32 25.48 12.71 3.11
CA LYS A 32 26.22 12.24 4.31
C LYS A 32 25.48 11.20 5.14
N ASN A 33 24.14 11.31 5.24
CA ASN A 33 23.29 10.44 6.06
C ASN A 33 22.41 9.50 5.21
N GLN A 34 22.71 9.35 3.91
CA GLN A 34 21.93 8.54 2.98
C GLN A 34 22.63 7.26 2.59
N VAL A 35 21.84 6.26 2.28
CA VAL A 35 22.27 5.03 1.60
C VAL A 35 21.83 5.09 0.14
N LEU A 36 22.67 4.61 -0.77
CA LEU A 36 22.34 4.39 -2.18
C LEU A 36 21.89 2.94 -2.35
N VAL A 37 20.64 2.73 -2.73
CA VAL A 37 20.07 1.41 -2.95
C VAL A 37 19.99 1.14 -4.45
N LYS A 38 20.58 0.01 -4.89
CA LYS A 38 20.30 -0.59 -6.21
C LYS A 38 18.99 -1.35 -6.11
N ILE A 39 17.94 -0.84 -6.76
CA ILE A 39 16.60 -1.40 -6.68
C ILE A 39 16.54 -2.74 -7.40
N LYS A 40 15.92 -3.74 -6.77
CA LYS A 40 15.61 -5.06 -7.32
C LYS A 40 14.13 -5.24 -7.60
N SER A 41 13.28 -4.62 -6.79
CA SER A 41 11.84 -4.56 -7.05
C SER A 41 11.24 -3.27 -6.52
N SER A 42 10.20 -2.78 -7.18
CA SER A 42 9.38 -1.64 -6.77
C SER A 42 7.90 -1.99 -6.84
N SER A 43 7.09 -1.40 -5.98
CA SER A 43 5.63 -1.55 -6.03
C SER A 43 5.02 -0.70 -7.14
N ILE A 44 3.83 -1.10 -7.62
CA ILE A 44 2.93 -0.22 -8.38
C ILE A 44 1.55 -0.25 -7.70
N THR A 45 1.09 0.91 -7.25
CA THR A 45 -0.09 1.05 -6.41
C THR A 45 -1.16 1.94 -7.06
N THR A 46 -2.38 1.88 -6.53
CA THR A 46 -3.45 2.81 -6.94
C THR A 46 -3.10 4.25 -6.57
N ALA A 47 -2.41 4.48 -5.45
CA ALA A 47 -1.97 5.81 -5.06
C ALA A 47 -1.04 6.42 -6.11
N GLU A 48 -0.13 5.64 -6.69
CA GLU A 48 0.79 6.10 -7.73
C GLU A 48 0.06 6.38 -9.06
N THR A 49 -1.03 5.66 -9.39
CA THR A 49 -1.86 6.02 -10.55
C THR A 49 -2.60 7.34 -10.32
N MET A 50 -3.01 7.63 -9.08
CA MET A 50 -3.57 8.93 -8.69
C MET A 50 -2.51 10.05 -8.76
N MET A 51 -1.29 9.78 -8.29
CA MET A 51 -0.17 10.74 -8.39
C MET A 51 0.15 11.06 -9.84
N ARG A 52 0.24 10.05 -10.72
CA ARG A 52 0.46 10.21 -12.15
C ARG A 52 -0.62 11.07 -12.80
N SER A 53 -1.89 10.78 -12.53
CA SER A 53 -3.02 11.53 -13.10
C SER A 53 -3.19 12.92 -12.50
N GLY A 54 -2.64 13.16 -11.30
CA GLY A 54 -2.88 14.37 -10.53
C GLY A 54 -4.33 14.53 -10.08
N TYR A 55 -5.04 13.42 -9.89
CA TYR A 55 -6.42 13.39 -9.41
C TYR A 55 -6.50 12.59 -8.11
N PRO A 56 -7.27 13.05 -7.11
CA PRO A 56 -8.04 14.30 -7.07
C PRO A 56 -7.16 15.55 -7.08
N ILE A 57 -7.66 16.63 -7.68
CA ILE A 57 -6.89 17.88 -7.92
C ILE A 57 -6.28 18.46 -6.62
N ILE A 58 -6.93 18.27 -5.48
CA ILE A 58 -6.42 18.71 -4.18
C ILE A 58 -5.05 18.08 -3.86
N GLY A 59 -4.77 16.87 -4.35
CA GLY A 59 -3.48 16.20 -4.20
C GLY A 59 -2.33 16.98 -4.83
N ARG A 60 -2.60 17.80 -5.86
CA ARG A 60 -1.59 18.63 -6.51
C ARG A 60 -0.99 19.71 -5.62
N LEU A 61 -1.63 20.09 -4.53
CA LEU A 61 -1.04 20.97 -3.51
C LEU A 61 0.25 20.37 -2.94
N PHE A 62 0.34 19.07 -2.85
CA PHE A 62 1.50 18.33 -2.34
C PHE A 62 2.44 17.90 -3.49
N LEU A 63 1.86 17.38 -4.58
CA LEU A 63 2.59 16.80 -5.71
C LEU A 63 3.16 17.85 -6.67
N GLY A 64 2.58 19.07 -6.71
CA GLY A 64 2.88 20.17 -7.64
C GLY A 64 1.63 20.62 -8.40
N MET A 65 1.34 21.91 -8.39
CA MET A 65 0.07 22.45 -8.93
C MET A 65 -0.08 22.23 -10.43
N ILE A 66 0.95 22.51 -11.21
CA ILE A 66 0.94 22.50 -12.69
C ILE A 66 1.54 21.20 -13.22
N LYS A 67 2.65 20.76 -12.65
CA LYS A 67 3.39 19.54 -13.01
C LYS A 67 3.92 18.84 -11.76
N PRO A 68 4.23 17.53 -11.81
CA PRO A 68 4.86 16.84 -10.69
C PRO A 68 6.16 17.53 -10.28
N LYS A 69 6.39 17.70 -8.97
CA LYS A 69 7.68 18.18 -8.43
C LYS A 69 8.79 17.16 -8.67
N ASN A 70 8.46 15.88 -8.49
CA ASN A 70 9.37 14.77 -8.70
C ASN A 70 8.97 14.05 -9.99
N PRO A 71 9.82 14.04 -11.02
CA PRO A 71 9.49 13.42 -12.30
C PRO A 71 9.56 11.88 -12.27
N ILE A 72 10.26 11.29 -11.30
CA ILE A 72 10.32 9.84 -11.10
C ILE A 72 9.35 9.48 -9.98
N LEU A 73 8.31 8.72 -10.31
CA LEU A 73 7.33 8.21 -9.35
C LEU A 73 7.84 6.94 -8.66
N GLY A 74 6.91 6.29 -7.95
CA GLY A 74 7.17 5.05 -7.19
C GLY A 74 7.53 5.33 -5.74
N THR A 75 7.01 4.49 -4.84
CA THR A 75 7.17 4.65 -3.38
C THR A 75 7.82 3.45 -2.74
N GLY A 76 7.30 2.24 -2.94
CA GLY A 76 7.83 1.02 -2.35
C GLY A 76 9.05 0.49 -3.10
N PHE A 77 10.04 0.04 -2.37
CA PHE A 77 11.25 -0.53 -2.96
C PHE A 77 11.82 -1.69 -2.12
N SER A 78 12.60 -2.52 -2.79
CA SER A 78 13.55 -3.45 -2.19
C SER A 78 14.80 -3.55 -3.07
N GLY A 79 15.94 -3.81 -2.46
CA GLY A 79 17.18 -3.84 -3.22
C GLY A 79 18.41 -4.06 -2.34
N ILE A 80 19.56 -3.73 -2.90
CA ILE A 80 20.87 -3.94 -2.26
C ILE A 80 21.52 -2.57 -2.06
N ILE A 81 22.06 -2.32 -0.89
CA ILE A 81 22.85 -1.12 -0.63
C ILE A 81 24.14 -1.19 -1.45
N GLU A 82 24.32 -0.23 -2.36
CA GLU A 82 25.54 -0.13 -3.15
C GLU A 82 26.60 0.76 -2.48
N ALA A 83 26.18 1.84 -1.86
CA ALA A 83 27.07 2.79 -1.20
C ALA A 83 26.36 3.47 -0.02
N VAL A 84 27.14 3.99 0.90
CA VAL A 84 26.66 4.71 2.08
C VAL A 84 27.37 6.06 2.23
N GLY A 85 26.65 7.07 2.71
CA GLY A 85 27.22 8.35 3.09
C GLY A 85 28.11 8.25 4.33
N GLN A 86 29.00 9.22 4.49
CA GLN A 86 30.05 9.17 5.52
C GLN A 86 29.55 9.09 6.98
N ASN A 87 28.33 9.53 7.26
CA ASN A 87 27.73 9.53 8.59
C ASN A 87 26.83 8.30 8.87
N VAL A 88 26.54 7.49 7.86
CA VAL A 88 25.70 6.29 8.01
C VAL A 88 26.37 5.29 8.97
N ARG A 89 25.57 4.75 9.89
CA ARG A 89 26.02 3.79 10.93
C ARG A 89 25.18 2.52 11.00
N LYS A 90 23.95 2.53 10.44
CA LYS A 90 22.99 1.43 10.60
C LYS A 90 23.07 0.41 9.48
N PHE A 91 23.66 0.79 8.34
CA PHE A 91 23.70 0.00 7.13
C PHE A 91 25.09 -0.04 6.51
N ASN A 92 25.37 -1.15 5.79
CA ASN A 92 26.63 -1.36 5.08
C ASN A 92 26.36 -1.70 3.60
N PRO A 93 27.30 -1.41 2.69
CA PRO A 93 27.24 -1.90 1.32
C PRO A 93 27.09 -3.42 1.27
N GLY A 94 26.26 -3.92 0.34
CA GLY A 94 25.95 -5.34 0.18
C GLY A 94 24.75 -5.84 0.99
N GLU A 95 24.23 -5.07 1.95
CA GLU A 95 23.04 -5.47 2.72
C GLU A 95 21.77 -5.37 1.87
N ASN A 96 20.91 -6.38 2.00
CA ASN A 96 19.58 -6.39 1.42
C ASN A 96 18.63 -5.53 2.27
N VAL A 97 17.89 -4.63 1.62
CA VAL A 97 17.00 -3.68 2.28
C VAL A 97 15.69 -3.53 1.53
N PHE A 98 14.68 -3.03 2.24
CA PHE A 98 13.41 -2.65 1.68
C PHE A 98 12.80 -1.47 2.44
N GLY A 99 11.84 -0.79 1.83
CA GLY A 99 11.22 0.37 2.47
C GLY A 99 10.30 1.16 1.57
N GLU A 100 10.06 2.41 1.99
CA GLU A 100 9.18 3.36 1.32
C GLU A 100 9.84 4.73 1.17
N SER A 101 9.67 5.34 0.00
CA SER A 101 10.09 6.71 -0.31
C SER A 101 8.87 7.62 -0.47
N LEU A 102 8.24 7.99 0.65
CA LEU A 102 6.98 8.74 0.64
C LEU A 102 7.13 10.24 0.36
N SER A 103 8.29 10.83 0.63
CA SER A 103 8.53 12.28 0.44
C SER A 103 9.16 12.61 -0.90
N SER A 104 10.10 11.79 -1.35
CA SER A 104 10.88 12.01 -2.56
C SER A 104 10.45 11.16 -3.74
N PHE A 105 9.64 10.12 -3.52
CA PHE A 105 9.31 9.10 -4.53
C PHE A 105 10.58 8.51 -5.16
N GLY A 106 10.58 8.13 -6.43
CA GLY A 106 11.82 7.85 -7.17
C GLY A 106 12.15 6.38 -7.34
N THR A 107 11.24 5.45 -6.96
CA THR A 107 11.53 4.01 -7.04
C THR A 107 11.32 3.43 -8.44
N TYR A 108 10.82 4.24 -9.42
CA TYR A 108 10.77 3.85 -10.83
C TYR A 108 12.10 4.12 -11.54
N ALA A 109 13.21 3.77 -10.90
CA ALA A 109 14.57 3.92 -11.37
C ALA A 109 15.47 2.78 -10.86
N GLU A 110 16.62 2.58 -11.47
CA GLU A 110 17.55 1.53 -11.05
C GLU A 110 18.18 1.79 -9.66
N TYR A 111 18.25 3.06 -9.24
CA TYR A 111 18.85 3.47 -7.97
C TYR A 111 18.07 4.57 -7.29
N ILE A 112 18.11 4.56 -5.95
CA ILE A 112 17.52 5.59 -5.10
C ILE A 112 18.40 5.88 -3.90
N CYS A 113 18.44 7.14 -3.46
CA CYS A 113 19.03 7.52 -2.17
C CYS A 113 17.95 7.63 -1.10
N ILE A 114 18.16 6.99 0.05
CA ILE A 114 17.25 6.97 1.19
C ILE A 114 18.00 7.39 2.45
N GLU A 115 17.41 8.26 3.28
CA GLU A 115 17.95 8.59 4.60
C GLU A 115 18.04 7.34 5.48
N GLU A 116 19.13 7.15 6.24
CA GLU A 116 19.27 5.98 7.11
C GLU A 116 18.20 5.95 8.24
N ASP A 117 17.67 7.11 8.61
CA ASP A 117 16.55 7.27 9.56
C ASP A 117 15.17 7.30 8.87
N GLY A 118 15.14 7.09 7.56
CA GLY A 118 13.92 7.02 6.77
C GLY A 118 13.12 5.73 6.99
N ILE A 119 12.21 5.47 6.07
CA ILE A 119 11.40 4.26 6.09
C ILE A 119 12.16 3.14 5.36
N ILE A 120 13.15 2.58 6.03
CA ILE A 120 14.02 1.52 5.50
C ILE A 120 14.32 0.49 6.59
N ALA A 121 14.41 -0.78 6.22
CA ALA A 121 14.78 -1.89 7.10
C ALA A 121 15.60 -2.93 6.34
N LYS A 122 16.33 -3.78 7.08
CA LYS A 122 16.99 -4.95 6.50
C LYS A 122 15.95 -5.95 6.05
N LEU A 123 16.17 -6.52 4.88
CA LEU A 123 15.29 -7.56 4.31
C LEU A 123 15.63 -8.90 4.96
N PRO A 124 14.66 -9.61 5.58
CA PRO A 124 14.86 -10.99 6.05
C PRO A 124 15.18 -11.95 4.90
N ASP A 125 16.05 -12.93 5.16
CA ASP A 125 16.58 -13.84 4.13
C ASP A 125 15.53 -14.71 3.44
N ASN A 126 14.43 -15.00 4.13
CA ASN A 126 13.34 -15.83 3.61
C ASN A 126 12.23 -15.03 2.89
N ILE A 127 12.42 -13.72 2.68
CA ILE A 127 11.46 -12.86 1.97
C ILE A 127 12.09 -12.41 0.66
N SER A 128 11.37 -12.60 -0.44
CA SER A 128 11.82 -12.13 -1.76
C SER A 128 11.77 -10.60 -1.88
N TYR A 129 12.59 -10.02 -2.77
CA TYR A 129 12.54 -8.58 -3.06
C TYR A 129 11.14 -8.12 -3.50
N GLU A 130 10.42 -8.93 -4.27
CA GLU A 130 9.08 -8.62 -4.74
C GLU A 130 8.07 -8.52 -3.60
N GLU A 131 8.10 -9.47 -2.68
CA GLU A 131 7.23 -9.47 -1.51
C GLU A 131 7.51 -8.29 -0.59
N ALA A 132 8.77 -7.94 -0.42
CA ALA A 132 9.20 -6.84 0.42
C ALA A 132 8.85 -5.47 -0.16
N ALA A 133 8.98 -5.30 -1.48
CA ALA A 133 8.70 -4.01 -2.14
C ALA A 133 7.26 -3.52 -1.98
N VAL A 134 6.31 -4.41 -1.67
CA VAL A 134 4.88 -4.06 -1.54
C VAL A 134 4.39 -3.94 -0.09
N VAL A 135 5.30 -4.06 0.88
CA VAL A 135 4.95 -4.01 2.31
C VAL A 135 4.39 -2.65 2.72
N GLY A 136 4.89 -1.59 2.15
CA GLY A 136 4.51 -0.22 2.49
C GLY A 136 3.06 0.13 2.17
N ASP A 137 2.52 -0.36 1.06
CA ASP A 137 1.15 -0.04 0.61
C ASP A 137 0.10 -0.84 1.41
N GLY A 138 -0.13 -2.08 1.03
CA GLY A 138 -1.20 -2.93 1.58
C GLY A 138 -1.02 -3.28 3.05
N PRO A 139 0.09 -3.93 3.43
CA PRO A 139 0.33 -4.40 4.79
C PRO A 139 0.36 -3.30 5.84
N ILE A 140 1.16 -2.25 5.65
CA ILE A 140 1.27 -1.14 6.64
C ILE A 140 -0.05 -0.39 6.77
N THR A 141 -0.73 -0.12 5.65
CA THR A 141 -2.03 0.55 5.68
C THR A 141 -3.06 -0.30 6.41
N SER A 142 -3.14 -1.60 6.11
CA SER A 142 -4.10 -2.49 6.78
C SER A 142 -3.79 -2.66 8.26
N LEU A 143 -2.52 -2.71 8.66
CA LEU A 143 -2.13 -2.76 10.06
C LEU A 143 -2.61 -1.51 10.83
N ASN A 144 -2.38 -0.32 10.26
CA ASN A 144 -2.86 0.94 10.84
C ASN A 144 -4.38 0.97 10.97
N PHE A 145 -5.09 0.57 9.91
CA PHE A 145 -6.56 0.56 9.92
C PHE A 145 -7.11 -0.41 10.96
N LEU A 146 -6.63 -1.63 11.00
CA LEU A 146 -7.12 -2.64 11.95
C LEU A 146 -6.80 -2.27 13.39
N ARG A 147 -5.55 -1.88 13.68
CA ARG A 147 -5.09 -1.60 15.04
C ARG A 147 -5.59 -0.27 15.58
N ASN A 148 -5.33 0.83 14.87
CA ASN A 148 -5.55 2.17 15.42
C ASN A 148 -6.92 2.75 15.06
N ILE A 149 -7.43 2.48 13.86
CA ILE A 149 -8.69 3.04 13.41
C ILE A 149 -9.86 2.16 13.85
N GLY A 150 -9.78 0.86 13.58
CA GLY A 150 -10.77 -0.15 13.95
C GLY A 150 -10.68 -0.60 15.40
N ASN A 151 -9.49 -0.50 16.01
CA ASN A 151 -9.20 -1.02 17.36
C ASN A 151 -9.59 -2.50 17.52
N ILE A 152 -9.23 -3.32 16.52
CA ILE A 152 -9.60 -4.72 16.41
C ILE A 152 -9.21 -5.51 17.67
N LYS A 153 -10.09 -6.40 18.10
CA LYS A 153 -9.90 -7.28 19.27
C LYS A 153 -10.04 -8.74 18.82
N ALA A 154 -9.48 -9.64 19.62
CA ALA A 154 -9.76 -11.05 19.48
C ALA A 154 -11.28 -11.32 19.57
N HIS A 155 -11.76 -12.21 18.69
CA HIS A 155 -13.17 -12.58 18.53
C HIS A 155 -14.08 -11.52 17.89
N ASP A 156 -13.57 -10.33 17.53
CA ASP A 156 -14.35 -9.39 16.72
C ASP A 156 -14.76 -10.03 15.39
N SER A 157 -15.96 -9.70 14.91
CA SER A 157 -16.38 -10.00 13.53
C SER A 157 -16.01 -8.83 12.64
N ILE A 158 -15.26 -9.10 11.57
CA ILE A 158 -14.87 -8.10 10.58
C ILE A 158 -15.33 -8.48 9.17
N LEU A 159 -15.90 -7.50 8.46
CA LEU A 159 -16.17 -7.58 7.02
C LEU A 159 -15.08 -6.79 6.28
N ILE A 160 -14.43 -7.42 5.30
CA ILE A 160 -13.41 -6.79 4.45
C ILE A 160 -13.92 -6.74 3.02
N ILE A 161 -14.30 -5.53 2.57
CA ILE A 161 -14.76 -5.29 1.18
C ILE A 161 -13.52 -5.08 0.32
N GLY A 162 -13.45 -5.79 -0.83
CA GLY A 162 -12.26 -5.82 -1.68
C GLY A 162 -11.15 -6.75 -1.14
N ALA A 163 -11.53 -7.84 -0.48
CA ALA A 163 -10.65 -8.78 0.23
C ALA A 163 -9.53 -9.39 -0.64
N SER A 164 -9.67 -9.38 -1.96
CA SER A 164 -8.67 -9.91 -2.90
C SER A 164 -7.66 -8.87 -3.43
N GLY A 165 -7.81 -7.59 -3.10
CA GLY A 165 -6.90 -6.52 -3.49
C GLY A 165 -5.63 -6.45 -2.62
N SER A 166 -4.75 -5.45 -2.87
CA SER A 166 -3.52 -5.25 -2.09
C SER A 166 -3.81 -5.11 -0.59
N LEU A 167 -4.63 -4.12 -0.21
CA LEU A 167 -5.02 -3.91 1.18
C LEU A 167 -5.83 -5.08 1.73
N GLY A 168 -6.77 -5.61 0.93
CA GLY A 168 -7.67 -6.68 1.36
C GLY A 168 -6.94 -7.97 1.73
N THR A 169 -5.98 -8.40 0.90
CA THR A 169 -5.19 -9.62 1.18
C THR A 169 -4.34 -9.49 2.44
N ALA A 170 -3.83 -8.30 2.72
CA ALA A 170 -3.12 -7.99 3.96
C ALA A 170 -4.09 -7.95 5.16
N ALA A 171 -5.24 -7.27 5.00
CA ALA A 171 -6.24 -7.12 6.05
C ALA A 171 -6.80 -8.47 6.51
N VAL A 172 -7.06 -9.40 5.59
CA VAL A 172 -7.53 -10.75 5.94
C VAL A 172 -6.52 -11.45 6.86
N GLN A 173 -5.26 -11.49 6.48
CA GLN A 173 -4.19 -12.16 7.24
C GLN A 173 -3.96 -11.49 8.59
N LEU A 174 -3.89 -10.17 8.63
CA LEU A 174 -3.70 -9.41 9.88
C LEU A 174 -4.91 -9.55 10.82
N ALA A 175 -6.14 -9.50 10.31
CA ALA A 175 -7.33 -9.72 11.12
C ALA A 175 -7.35 -11.12 11.74
N LYS A 176 -6.94 -12.15 10.99
CA LYS A 176 -6.75 -13.52 11.53
C LYS A 176 -5.64 -13.57 12.58
N TYR A 177 -4.53 -12.89 12.34
CA TYR A 177 -3.44 -12.80 13.32
C TYR A 177 -3.90 -12.16 14.64
N PHE A 178 -4.80 -11.16 14.58
CA PHE A 178 -5.44 -10.57 15.77
C PHE A 178 -6.55 -11.43 16.40
N GLY A 179 -6.85 -12.60 15.84
CA GLY A 179 -7.85 -13.53 16.39
C GLY A 179 -9.30 -13.18 16.03
N ALA A 180 -9.53 -12.35 15.00
CA ALA A 180 -10.87 -11.99 14.56
C ALA A 180 -11.52 -13.07 13.68
N LYS A 181 -12.86 -13.05 13.61
CA LYS A 181 -13.66 -13.77 12.63
C LYS A 181 -13.81 -12.95 11.36
N VAL A 182 -13.26 -13.43 10.26
CA VAL A 182 -13.11 -12.66 9.02
C VAL A 182 -14.12 -13.11 7.96
N THR A 183 -14.91 -12.16 7.46
CA THR A 183 -15.72 -12.31 6.25
C THR A 183 -15.10 -11.44 5.15
N GLY A 184 -14.67 -12.06 4.04
CA GLY A 184 -14.12 -11.35 2.89
C GLY A 184 -15.15 -11.20 1.77
N VAL A 185 -15.23 -10.00 1.17
CA VAL A 185 -16.06 -9.74 -0.01
C VAL A 185 -15.16 -9.60 -1.24
N CYS A 186 -15.35 -10.45 -2.23
CA CYS A 186 -14.62 -10.42 -3.50
C CYS A 186 -15.45 -11.02 -4.63
N SER A 187 -14.90 -11.09 -5.85
CA SER A 187 -15.53 -11.83 -6.95
C SER A 187 -15.22 -13.32 -6.83
N ASP A 188 -16.09 -14.16 -7.40
CA ASP A 188 -16.02 -15.62 -7.38
C ASP A 188 -14.62 -16.18 -7.68
N LYS A 189 -13.99 -15.70 -8.76
CA LYS A 189 -12.63 -16.08 -9.18
C LYS A 189 -11.53 -15.88 -8.13
N ASN A 190 -11.80 -15.11 -7.07
CA ASN A 190 -10.85 -14.81 -6.00
C ASN A 190 -11.20 -15.49 -4.67
N THR A 191 -12.30 -16.24 -4.62
CA THR A 191 -12.80 -16.88 -3.39
C THR A 191 -11.77 -17.82 -2.77
N GLU A 192 -11.13 -18.66 -3.56
CA GLU A 192 -10.11 -19.59 -3.08
C GLU A 192 -8.89 -18.86 -2.50
N LEU A 193 -8.44 -17.77 -3.16
CA LEU A 193 -7.36 -16.96 -2.62
C LEU A 193 -7.74 -16.42 -1.24
N VAL A 194 -8.90 -15.77 -1.13
CA VAL A 194 -9.32 -15.13 0.12
C VAL A 194 -9.49 -16.14 1.25
N ARG A 195 -10.02 -17.34 0.95
CA ARG A 195 -10.08 -18.46 1.91
C ARG A 195 -8.69 -18.94 2.33
N SER A 196 -7.77 -19.09 1.37
CA SER A 196 -6.41 -19.56 1.67
C SER A 196 -5.60 -18.56 2.53
N LEU A 197 -6.03 -17.29 2.61
CA LEU A 197 -5.45 -16.29 3.49
C LEU A 197 -6.08 -16.30 4.90
N GLY A 198 -7.07 -17.15 5.13
CA GLY A 198 -7.66 -17.39 6.44
C GLY A 198 -9.06 -16.79 6.65
N ALA A 199 -9.73 -16.30 5.60
CA ALA A 199 -11.11 -15.84 5.75
C ALA A 199 -12.05 -17.00 6.13
N ASP A 200 -12.86 -16.80 7.17
CA ASP A 200 -13.81 -17.79 7.68
C ASP A 200 -15.05 -17.91 6.77
N LYS A 201 -15.46 -16.79 6.17
CA LYS A 201 -16.53 -16.69 5.16
C LYS A 201 -16.08 -15.83 3.99
N VAL A 202 -16.51 -16.18 2.77
CA VAL A 202 -16.30 -15.35 1.58
C VAL A 202 -17.62 -15.15 0.87
N ILE A 203 -17.94 -13.90 0.58
CA ILE A 203 -19.14 -13.45 -0.13
C ILE A 203 -18.75 -13.03 -1.53
N ASP A 204 -19.37 -13.61 -2.55
CA ASP A 204 -19.29 -13.12 -3.92
C ASP A 204 -20.29 -11.99 -4.12
N TYR A 205 -19.79 -10.75 -4.23
CA TYR A 205 -20.62 -9.55 -4.38
C TYR A 205 -21.52 -9.53 -5.64
N LYS A 206 -21.29 -10.47 -6.57
CA LYS A 206 -22.14 -10.63 -7.76
C LYS A 206 -23.37 -11.50 -7.51
N LYS A 207 -23.34 -12.32 -6.46
CA LYS A 207 -24.38 -13.29 -6.13
C LYS A 207 -25.11 -12.96 -4.83
N GLU A 208 -24.42 -12.35 -3.89
CA GLU A 208 -24.93 -12.08 -2.55
C GLU A 208 -24.63 -10.64 -2.15
N ASP A 209 -25.60 -9.98 -1.53
CA ASP A 209 -25.44 -8.68 -0.89
C ASP A 209 -25.12 -8.90 0.60
N PHE A 210 -23.93 -8.51 1.02
CA PHE A 210 -23.51 -8.61 2.42
C PHE A 210 -24.38 -7.79 3.38
N SER A 211 -25.08 -6.75 2.87
CA SER A 211 -25.94 -5.89 3.70
C SER A 211 -27.24 -6.56 4.09
N THR A 212 -27.61 -7.64 3.40
CA THR A 212 -28.85 -8.40 3.61
C THR A 212 -28.62 -9.79 4.19
N ASP A 213 -27.37 -10.20 4.47
CA ASP A 213 -27.03 -11.54 4.94
C ASP A 213 -27.37 -11.80 6.42
N GLY A 214 -27.96 -10.82 7.10
CA GLY A 214 -28.38 -10.89 8.51
C GLY A 214 -27.25 -10.89 9.55
N ASN A 215 -25.99 -10.80 9.09
CA ASN A 215 -24.84 -10.75 10.00
C ASN A 215 -24.56 -9.31 10.45
N THR A 216 -23.95 -9.18 11.62
CA THR A 216 -23.44 -7.91 12.13
C THR A 216 -21.96 -7.99 12.42
N TYR A 217 -21.25 -6.88 12.16
CA TYR A 217 -19.80 -6.79 12.24
C TYR A 217 -19.37 -5.69 13.21
N ASN A 218 -18.33 -5.96 14.00
CA ASN A 218 -17.68 -4.95 14.82
C ASN A 218 -16.93 -3.93 13.95
N ILE A 219 -16.35 -4.41 12.84
CA ILE A 219 -15.60 -3.59 11.91
C ILE A 219 -16.04 -3.93 10.48
N ILE A 220 -16.29 -2.90 9.67
CA ILE A 220 -16.41 -3.02 8.22
C ILE A 220 -15.28 -2.20 7.61
N TYR A 221 -14.35 -2.88 6.94
CA TYR A 221 -13.21 -2.28 6.27
C TYR A 221 -13.42 -2.28 4.75
N ASP A 222 -13.82 -1.14 4.20
CA ASP A 222 -13.94 -0.95 2.76
C ASP A 222 -12.60 -0.51 2.19
N THR A 223 -11.83 -1.46 1.67
CA THR A 223 -10.46 -1.24 1.16
C THR A 223 -10.42 -0.53 -0.19
N ILE A 224 -11.55 -0.40 -0.87
CA ILE A 224 -11.66 0.10 -2.25
C ILE A 224 -12.58 1.30 -2.41
N GLY A 225 -13.31 1.68 -1.36
CA GLY A 225 -14.20 2.84 -1.36
C GLY A 225 -15.43 2.70 -2.26
N LEU A 226 -15.89 1.47 -2.53
CA LEU A 226 -17.08 1.22 -3.36
C LEU A 226 -18.36 1.11 -2.55
N SER A 227 -18.28 1.07 -1.22
CA SER A 227 -19.44 1.08 -0.35
C SER A 227 -19.57 2.43 0.38
N SER A 228 -20.52 2.53 1.28
CA SER A 228 -20.72 3.72 2.09
C SER A 228 -21.09 3.36 3.54
N PHE A 229 -20.89 4.31 4.46
CA PHE A 229 -21.37 4.14 5.82
C PHE A 229 -22.88 3.88 5.88
N LEU A 230 -23.68 4.55 5.04
CA LEU A 230 -25.14 4.36 5.01
C LEU A 230 -25.52 2.95 4.58
N THR A 231 -24.88 2.41 3.55
CA THR A 231 -25.11 1.04 3.09
C THR A 231 -24.72 0.02 4.15
N CYS A 232 -23.63 0.29 4.89
CA CYS A 232 -23.06 -0.64 5.84
C CYS A 232 -23.60 -0.51 7.27
N LYS A 233 -24.27 0.58 7.62
CA LYS A 233 -24.64 0.91 9.00
C LYS A 233 -25.50 -0.16 9.69
N ASP A 234 -26.42 -0.81 8.95
CA ASP A 234 -27.32 -1.79 9.52
C ASP A 234 -26.64 -3.14 9.74
N SER A 235 -25.56 -3.42 9.01
CA SER A 235 -24.65 -4.55 9.24
C SER A 235 -23.56 -4.28 10.30
N LEU A 236 -23.55 -3.09 10.94
CA LEU A 236 -22.64 -2.81 12.06
C LEU A 236 -23.32 -3.13 13.40
N THR A 237 -22.54 -3.69 14.33
CA THR A 237 -22.93 -3.80 15.75
C THR A 237 -23.17 -2.42 16.37
N LYS A 238 -23.75 -2.35 17.58
CA LYS A 238 -24.10 -1.09 18.27
C LYS A 238 -22.95 -0.09 18.35
N ASN A 239 -21.71 -0.56 18.52
CA ASN A 239 -20.49 0.27 18.60
C ASN A 239 -19.54 0.01 17.43
N GLY A 240 -20.07 -0.50 16.32
CA GLY A 240 -19.28 -0.91 15.17
C GLY A 240 -18.69 0.29 14.41
N VAL A 241 -17.61 0.01 13.67
CA VAL A 241 -16.85 0.99 12.91
C VAL A 241 -16.83 0.63 11.42
N TYR A 242 -17.29 1.56 10.59
CA TYR A 242 -17.02 1.56 9.15
C TYR A 242 -15.75 2.38 8.88
N MET A 243 -14.81 1.84 8.13
CA MET A 243 -13.57 2.53 7.80
C MET A 243 -13.15 2.31 6.36
N SER A 244 -12.62 3.36 5.73
CA SER A 244 -12.08 3.29 4.37
C SER A 244 -10.85 4.19 4.21
N PRO A 245 -9.84 3.79 3.42
CA PRO A 245 -8.70 4.64 3.04
C PRO A 245 -9.04 5.59 1.89
N VAL A 246 -10.23 5.47 1.31
CA VAL A 246 -10.70 6.32 0.21
C VAL A 246 -11.60 7.41 0.76
N LEU A 247 -11.10 8.65 0.78
CA LEU A 247 -11.86 9.81 1.26
C LEU A 247 -12.74 10.35 0.14
N GLY A 248 -14.06 10.30 0.35
CA GLY A 248 -15.07 10.98 -0.47
C GLY A 248 -15.89 11.95 0.37
N LEU A 249 -16.61 12.86 -0.28
CA LEU A 249 -17.47 13.84 0.42
C LEU A 249 -18.50 13.16 1.34
N GLY A 250 -19.10 12.04 0.89
CA GLY A 250 -20.04 11.27 1.70
C GLY A 250 -19.41 10.73 2.98
N LEU A 251 -18.19 10.15 2.90
CA LEU A 251 -17.47 9.66 4.08
C LEU A 251 -17.14 10.81 5.03
N LEU A 252 -16.66 11.95 4.52
CA LEU A 252 -16.35 13.12 5.33
C LEU A 252 -17.59 13.61 6.12
N CYS A 253 -18.74 13.74 5.44
CA CYS A 253 -20.00 14.13 6.11
C CYS A 253 -20.39 13.12 7.20
N HIS A 254 -20.27 11.81 6.94
CA HIS A 254 -20.58 10.79 7.92
C HIS A 254 -19.59 10.75 9.09
N MET A 255 -18.31 11.03 8.86
CA MET A 255 -17.32 11.17 9.92
C MET A 255 -17.70 12.31 10.87
N LEU A 256 -18.04 13.49 10.34
CA LEU A 256 -18.49 14.65 11.14
C LEU A 256 -19.78 14.30 11.91
N TYR A 257 -20.78 13.76 11.22
CA TYR A 257 -22.04 13.37 11.88
C TYR A 257 -21.82 12.33 12.98
N THR A 258 -21.09 11.25 12.70
CA THR A 258 -20.89 10.15 13.65
C THR A 258 -19.88 10.48 14.75
N SER A 259 -19.09 11.55 14.63
CA SER A 259 -18.24 12.02 15.73
C SER A 259 -19.09 12.56 16.90
N ILE A 260 -20.21 13.21 16.58
CA ILE A 260 -21.10 13.86 17.53
C ILE A 260 -22.27 12.93 17.91
N PHE A 261 -22.91 12.30 16.92
CA PHE A 261 -24.15 11.56 17.07
C PHE A 261 -23.95 10.05 16.85
N GLY A 262 -24.72 9.25 17.60
CA GLY A 262 -24.76 7.81 17.43
C GLY A 262 -23.55 7.06 17.99
N THR A 263 -23.70 5.76 18.10
CA THR A 263 -22.68 4.84 18.61
C THR A 263 -21.81 4.21 17.52
N LYS A 264 -22.39 4.02 16.32
CA LYS A 264 -21.67 3.53 15.13
C LYS A 264 -20.81 4.65 14.55
N LYS A 265 -19.60 4.38 14.15
CA LYS A 265 -18.64 5.40 13.69
C LYS A 265 -18.19 5.17 12.26
N ALA A 266 -18.09 6.26 11.49
CA ALA A 266 -17.41 6.30 10.20
C ALA A 266 -16.01 6.88 10.37
N LYS A 267 -14.97 6.25 9.79
CA LYS A 267 -13.57 6.67 9.96
C LYS A 267 -12.78 6.61 8.66
N PHE A 268 -11.84 7.53 8.54
CA PHE A 268 -10.82 7.60 7.48
C PHE A 268 -9.44 7.81 8.13
N ALA A 269 -8.41 7.33 7.47
CA ALA A 269 -7.02 7.67 7.80
C ALA A 269 -6.17 7.69 6.53
N ALA A 270 -5.20 8.61 6.47
CA ALA A 270 -4.16 8.66 5.46
C ALA A 270 -2.86 8.11 6.08
N THR A 271 -2.63 6.82 5.97
CA THR A 271 -1.48 6.12 6.61
C THR A 271 -0.14 6.71 6.18
N GLY A 272 0.01 7.11 4.91
CA GLY A 272 1.23 7.75 4.41
C GLY A 272 1.55 9.12 5.02
N MET A 273 0.63 9.72 5.78
CA MET A 273 0.84 10.98 6.51
C MET A 273 1.27 10.76 7.97
N LEU A 274 1.39 9.52 8.42
CA LEU A 274 1.91 9.23 9.76
C LEU A 274 3.38 9.63 9.87
N PRO A 275 3.88 9.92 11.10
CA PRO A 275 5.31 10.16 11.31
C PRO A 275 6.15 8.97 10.82
N TYR A 276 7.26 9.22 10.15
CA TYR A 276 8.15 8.19 9.59
C TYR A 276 8.57 7.13 10.61
N LYS A 277 8.81 7.55 11.86
CA LYS A 277 9.12 6.63 12.96
C LYS A 277 8.03 5.57 13.17
N VAL A 278 6.76 5.96 13.04
CA VAL A 278 5.61 5.04 13.19
C VAL A 278 5.56 4.09 12.00
N ILE A 279 5.69 4.62 10.77
CA ILE A 279 5.69 3.79 9.55
C ILE A 279 6.87 2.81 9.57
N SER A 280 8.06 3.25 9.97
CA SER A 280 9.25 2.40 10.10
C SER A 280 9.07 1.30 11.17
N GLN A 281 8.32 1.58 12.23
CA GLN A 281 7.98 0.56 13.22
C GLN A 281 7.03 -0.49 12.62
N TYR A 282 6.01 -0.06 11.87
CA TYR A 282 5.09 -0.98 11.18
C TYR A 282 5.80 -1.79 10.11
N LEU A 283 6.73 -1.17 9.36
CA LEU A 283 7.55 -1.87 8.37
C LEU A 283 8.28 -3.07 9.00
N ARG A 284 8.98 -2.84 10.13
CA ARG A 284 9.71 -3.89 10.86
C ARG A 284 8.76 -4.95 11.44
N GLU A 285 7.61 -4.56 11.94
CA GLU A 285 6.63 -5.50 12.48
C GLU A 285 6.06 -6.41 11.38
N ILE A 286 5.69 -5.83 10.24
CA ILE A 286 5.22 -6.63 9.09
C ILE A 286 6.32 -7.57 8.59
N ALA A 287 7.58 -7.10 8.51
CA ALA A 287 8.72 -7.95 8.16
C ALA A 287 8.84 -9.15 9.09
N SER A 288 8.74 -8.92 10.41
CA SER A 288 8.78 -10.01 11.40
C SER A 288 7.60 -11.00 11.25
N LEU A 289 6.39 -10.51 10.93
CA LEU A 289 5.25 -11.40 10.67
C LEU A 289 5.46 -12.23 9.41
N MET A 290 6.07 -11.66 8.37
CA MET A 290 6.40 -12.37 7.15
C MET A 290 7.52 -13.39 7.38
N GLU A 291 8.57 -13.02 8.09
CA GLU A 291 9.69 -13.89 8.47
C GLU A 291 9.21 -15.13 9.25
N LEU A 292 8.23 -14.95 10.15
CA LEU A 292 7.59 -16.01 10.92
C LEU A 292 6.53 -16.82 10.12
N GLY A 293 6.31 -16.50 8.84
CA GLY A 293 5.29 -17.14 7.99
C GLY A 293 3.84 -16.86 8.41
N LYS A 294 3.62 -15.83 9.26
CA LYS A 294 2.27 -15.40 9.70
C LYS A 294 1.54 -14.54 8.69
N MET A 295 2.29 -14.02 7.72
CA MET A 295 1.80 -13.19 6.64
C MET A 295 2.66 -13.37 5.39
N ARG A 296 2.06 -13.21 4.21
CA ARG A 296 2.77 -13.17 2.91
C ARG A 296 2.19 -12.10 2.01
N SER A 297 3.02 -11.50 1.19
CA SER A 297 2.58 -10.60 0.12
C SER A 297 2.07 -11.42 -1.08
N ILE A 298 0.94 -11.03 -1.65
CA ILE A 298 0.37 -11.69 -2.82
C ILE A 298 0.74 -10.90 -4.06
N ILE A 299 1.64 -11.43 -4.88
CA ILE A 299 2.06 -10.80 -6.14
C ILE A 299 1.28 -11.42 -7.30
N SER A 300 0.53 -10.61 -8.02
CA SER A 300 -0.31 -11.07 -9.13
C SER A 300 0.31 -10.83 -10.50
N LYS A 301 1.08 -9.77 -10.64
CA LYS A 301 1.74 -9.41 -11.90
C LYS A 301 3.11 -8.78 -11.67
N ARG A 302 3.99 -9.06 -12.62
CA ARG A 302 5.35 -8.53 -12.71
C ARG A 302 5.49 -7.79 -14.03
N PHE A 303 6.18 -6.68 -14.00
CA PHE A 303 6.51 -5.86 -15.15
C PHE A 303 7.98 -5.45 -15.05
N SER A 304 8.62 -5.19 -16.17
CA SER A 304 9.93 -4.56 -16.24
C SER A 304 9.80 -3.02 -16.07
N LEU A 305 10.93 -2.34 -15.87
CA LEU A 305 10.96 -0.87 -15.79
C LEU A 305 10.36 -0.22 -17.06
N SER A 306 10.62 -0.77 -18.24
CA SER A 306 10.06 -0.26 -19.50
C SER A 306 8.55 -0.48 -19.66
N GLU A 307 7.98 -1.43 -18.92
CA GLU A 307 6.56 -1.77 -18.98
C GLU A 307 5.72 -1.04 -17.92
N ILE A 308 6.28 -0.08 -17.19
CA ILE A 308 5.54 0.74 -16.20
C ILE A 308 4.26 1.35 -16.80
N PRO A 309 4.23 1.88 -18.05
CA PRO A 309 2.97 2.34 -18.64
C PRO A 309 1.90 1.25 -18.70
N ASP A 310 2.26 0.01 -19.03
CA ASP A 310 1.32 -1.12 -19.08
C ASP A 310 0.88 -1.57 -17.71
N ALA A 311 1.76 -1.52 -16.73
CA ALA A 311 1.43 -1.80 -15.34
C ALA A 311 0.41 -0.78 -14.79
N HIS A 312 0.57 0.50 -15.08
CA HIS A 312 -0.40 1.54 -14.73
C HIS A 312 -1.74 1.33 -15.46
N ARG A 313 -1.74 1.01 -16.76
CA ARG A 313 -2.97 0.64 -17.50
C ARG A 313 -3.66 -0.57 -16.88
N HIS A 314 -2.88 -1.53 -16.37
CA HIS A 314 -3.46 -2.70 -15.70
C HIS A 314 -4.18 -2.32 -14.40
N ILE A 315 -3.60 -1.40 -13.61
CA ILE A 315 -4.23 -0.93 -12.36
C ILE A 315 -5.46 -0.06 -12.64
N ASP A 316 -5.37 0.84 -13.63
CA ASP A 316 -6.47 1.72 -14.02
C ASP A 316 -7.74 0.94 -14.46
N LYS A 317 -7.57 -0.27 -15.02
CA LYS A 317 -8.72 -1.16 -15.36
C LYS A 317 -9.47 -1.68 -14.13
N GLY A 318 -8.92 -1.53 -12.93
CA GLY A 318 -9.49 -2.10 -11.71
C GLY A 318 -9.31 -3.62 -11.61
N HIS A 319 -10.02 -4.23 -10.64
CA HIS A 319 -10.03 -5.69 -10.41
C HIS A 319 -8.65 -6.31 -10.13
N LYS A 320 -7.75 -5.53 -9.54
CA LYS A 320 -6.43 -5.98 -9.09
C LYS A 320 -6.55 -7.13 -8.09
N ARG A 321 -5.77 -8.20 -8.29
CA ARG A 321 -5.63 -9.32 -7.35
C ARG A 321 -4.28 -9.17 -6.64
N GLY A 322 -4.26 -8.95 -5.33
CA GLY A 322 -3.02 -8.69 -4.59
C GLY A 322 -2.25 -7.48 -5.13
N ASN A 323 -0.94 -7.61 -5.26
CA ASN A 323 -0.02 -6.55 -5.60
C ASN A 323 0.54 -6.71 -7.02
N VAL A 324 1.03 -5.61 -7.55
CA VAL A 324 1.76 -5.50 -8.83
C VAL A 324 3.13 -4.94 -8.53
N VAL A 325 4.16 -5.50 -9.16
CA VAL A 325 5.55 -5.09 -8.96
C VAL A 325 6.27 -4.82 -10.28
N VAL A 326 7.27 -3.96 -10.21
CA VAL A 326 8.33 -3.82 -11.21
C VAL A 326 9.55 -4.58 -10.73
N THR A 327 10.16 -5.36 -11.61
CA THR A 327 11.42 -6.07 -11.35
C THR A 327 12.55 -5.47 -12.17
N PHE A 328 13.72 -5.39 -11.56
CA PHE A 328 14.94 -4.85 -12.16
C PHE A 328 15.98 -5.97 -12.32
N SER A 329 16.59 -6.02 -13.47
CA SER A 329 17.63 -7.02 -13.83
C SER A 329 18.94 -6.81 -13.05
#